data_cbf1771c6bbf0b2cd5b1c6317cfc2685
#
_entry.id   cbf1771c6bbf0b2cd5b1c6317cfc2685
#
_cell.length_a   1.000
_cell.length_b   1.000
_cell.length_c   1.000
_cell.angle_alpha   90.00
_cell.angle_beta   90.00
_cell.angle_gamma   90.00
#
_symmetry.space_group_name_H-M   'P 1'
#
loop_
_entity.id
_entity.type
_entity.pdbx_description
1 polymer ?
#
loop_
_entity_poly.entity_id
_entity_poly.type
_entity_poly.pdbx_seq_one_letter_code
_entity_poly.pdbx_strand_id
1 'polypeptide(L)'
;MPKEIRFGAFVREATVHQDRISYNRITPKPRHDAQGNELPYRAPRIRLRPVDAYRLVRPYLSVRFLEQVRAVLPLAVYLVLFQLFVLHQDLADAWTIAGGLTAVILGLMFFMEGLKVGLMPFGEALGTTLPAKAHLNVVLVIAFVLGIGVTFAEPAIGALKAAGQIVEVESAPYLYALLNGWAEALVLGVGIGVGAAAVLGTLRFLYGWSLKPLIYLTLIPTLGLTLYILQDPELAKTLGLAWDSGAVTTGPVTVPLVLSLGIGIAAAAGKGQSSLSGFGIVTLASLFPIIAVQVLAIYVSLVSTPHEIIAAANHAAAASEQPAWYARSPWAEILGGLRAIVPLVLFLLLVMRLVLGERLHNRGIIAYGIILAVLGMVIFNLGLTYGLAKLGSQSGSLVPASFTDIAGVSGDPLYQVGLGLFIAFSFAWLLGLGATLAEPALNALGLTVENLTNGAFRKRVLMYAVALGVAFGLALGVAKIVFGFAITWLLVPGYLLAVVMTWLSREEFVNIAWDSAGVTT
;
A
#
# COMPACT_ATOMS: atom_id res chain seq x y z
N MET A 1 34.99 32.61 31.95
CA MET A 1 36.06 31.82 31.31
C MET A 1 35.62 30.37 31.26
N PRO A 2 35.60 29.73 30.13
CA PRO A 2 35.27 28.31 30.05
C PRO A 2 36.39 27.53 30.76
N LYS A 3 35.99 26.63 31.65
CA LYS A 3 36.89 25.74 32.39
C LYS A 3 37.54 24.79 31.39
N GLU A 4 38.84 24.97 31.11
CA GLU A 4 39.57 23.98 30.29
C GLU A 4 39.62 22.66 31.03
N ILE A 5 38.94 21.65 30.48
CA ILE A 5 38.99 20.29 31.01
C ILE A 5 40.22 19.62 30.41
N ARG A 6 41.22 19.33 31.23
CA ARG A 6 42.41 18.58 30.79
C ARG A 6 41.99 17.13 30.46
N PHE A 7 42.53 16.59 29.36
CA PHE A 7 42.20 15.21 28.88
C PHE A 7 42.30 14.15 29.98
N GLY A 8 43.28 14.23 30.87
CA GLY A 8 43.42 13.29 32.00
C GLY A 8 42.33 13.43 33.07
N ALA A 9 41.70 14.60 33.26
CA ALA A 9 40.53 14.77 34.12
C ALA A 9 39.27 14.26 33.46
N PHE A 10 39.11 14.47 32.13
CA PHE A 10 38.01 13.91 31.34
C PHE A 10 38.06 12.37 31.32
N VAL A 11 39.24 11.76 31.15
CA VAL A 11 39.41 10.31 31.20
C VAL A 11 39.06 9.73 32.58
N ARG A 12 39.32 10.46 33.66
CA ARG A 12 38.92 10.01 35.01
C ARG A 12 37.42 10.16 35.27
N GLU A 13 36.78 11.18 34.76
CA GLU A 13 35.32 11.36 34.84
C GLU A 13 34.57 10.45 33.87
N ALA A 14 35.16 10.14 32.72
CA ALA A 14 34.60 9.24 31.69
C ALA A 14 35.01 7.77 31.87
N THR A 15 35.72 7.41 32.96
CA THR A 15 35.91 5.97 33.28
C THR A 15 34.58 5.35 33.60
N VAL A 16 33.94 4.82 32.57
CA VAL A 16 32.84 3.87 32.71
C VAL A 16 33.34 2.80 33.67
N HIS A 17 32.69 2.62 34.82
CA HIS A 17 32.89 1.46 35.67
C HIS A 17 32.58 0.24 34.82
N GLN A 18 33.61 -0.36 34.23
CA GLN A 18 33.51 -1.68 33.60
C GLN A 18 33.41 -2.70 34.76
N ASP A 19 32.21 -2.94 35.24
CA ASP A 19 31.94 -4.13 36.00
C ASP A 19 32.21 -5.34 35.09
N ARG A 20 33.33 -6.01 35.30
CA ARG A 20 33.65 -7.28 34.68
C ARG A 20 32.69 -8.30 35.22
N ILE A 21 31.53 -8.47 34.58
CA ILE A 21 30.56 -9.50 34.89
C ILE A 21 31.12 -10.80 34.28
N SER A 22 31.53 -11.74 35.15
CA SER A 22 31.94 -13.08 34.71
C SER A 22 30.80 -13.75 33.96
N TYR A 23 31.09 -14.41 32.81
CA TYR A 23 30.12 -15.20 32.06
C TYR A 23 29.30 -16.15 32.94
N ASN A 24 29.92 -16.80 33.96
CA ASN A 24 29.28 -17.67 34.93
C ASN A 24 28.28 -16.95 35.87
N ARG A 25 28.29 -15.63 35.95
CA ARG A 25 27.29 -14.84 36.68
C ARG A 25 26.05 -14.53 35.84
N ILE A 26 26.18 -14.54 34.51
CA ILE A 26 25.12 -14.26 33.57
C ILE A 26 24.42 -15.56 33.14
N THR A 27 25.16 -16.67 33.08
CA THR A 27 24.59 -17.99 32.75
C THR A 27 23.73 -18.51 33.91
N PRO A 28 22.45 -18.82 33.66
CA PRO A 28 21.61 -19.41 34.69
C PRO A 28 22.18 -20.75 35.09
N LYS A 29 22.28 -20.96 36.42
CA LYS A 29 22.72 -22.26 36.95
C LYS A 29 21.74 -23.35 36.51
N PRO A 30 22.21 -24.49 35.95
CA PRO A 30 21.34 -25.57 35.56
C PRO A 30 20.59 -26.09 36.79
N ARG A 31 19.29 -26.30 36.65
CA ARG A 31 18.45 -26.95 37.68
C ARG A 31 18.45 -28.45 37.39
N HIS A 32 18.65 -29.26 38.42
CA HIS A 32 18.61 -30.71 38.32
C HIS A 32 17.33 -31.23 38.97
N ASP A 33 16.76 -32.31 38.43
CA ASP A 33 15.67 -33.05 39.07
C ASP A 33 16.19 -33.90 40.24
N ALA A 34 15.27 -34.59 40.96
CA ALA A 34 15.63 -35.46 42.07
C ALA A 34 16.50 -36.66 41.62
N GLN A 35 16.60 -36.92 40.34
CA GLN A 35 17.40 -37.98 39.69
C GLN A 35 18.74 -37.48 39.15
N GLY A 36 19.05 -36.17 39.30
CA GLY A 36 20.31 -35.58 38.84
C GLY A 36 20.33 -35.16 37.36
N ASN A 37 19.22 -35.26 36.61
CA ASN A 37 19.14 -34.82 35.21
C ASN A 37 18.93 -33.32 35.11
N GLU A 38 19.56 -32.67 34.14
CA GLU A 38 19.38 -31.23 33.90
C GLU A 38 17.96 -30.94 33.40
N LEU A 39 17.24 -30.10 34.14
CA LEU A 39 15.94 -29.60 33.74
C LEU A 39 16.10 -28.46 32.67
N PRO A 40 15.28 -28.44 31.63
CA PRO A 40 15.34 -27.38 30.63
C PRO A 40 15.12 -26.01 31.29
N TYR A 41 15.98 -25.05 30.96
CA TYR A 41 15.90 -23.70 31.49
C TYR A 41 14.54 -23.06 31.21
N ARG A 42 13.82 -22.69 32.24
CA ARG A 42 12.62 -21.87 32.17
C ARG A 42 12.97 -20.48 32.66
N ALA A 43 12.87 -19.49 31.75
CA ALA A 43 13.07 -18.11 32.13
C ALA A 43 12.11 -17.70 33.27
N PRO A 44 12.59 -17.02 34.31
CA PRO A 44 11.73 -16.55 35.39
C PRO A 44 10.68 -15.58 34.82
N ARG A 45 9.42 -15.72 35.22
CA ARG A 45 8.36 -14.77 34.86
C ARG A 45 8.63 -13.46 35.60
N ILE A 46 9.08 -12.45 34.84
CA ILE A 46 9.28 -11.11 35.37
C ILE A 46 7.90 -10.46 35.52
N ARG A 47 7.50 -10.12 36.73
CA ARG A 47 6.30 -9.31 37.00
C ARG A 47 6.70 -7.84 36.93
N LEU A 48 6.36 -7.18 35.82
CA LEU A 48 6.55 -5.74 35.67
C LEU A 48 5.49 -4.99 36.49
N ARG A 49 5.90 -3.94 37.20
CA ARG A 49 4.95 -3.00 37.80
C ARG A 49 4.25 -2.21 36.65
N PRO A 50 2.99 -1.78 36.81
CA PRO A 50 2.29 -1.03 35.77
C PRO A 50 3.09 0.21 35.28
N VAL A 51 3.79 0.88 36.20
CA VAL A 51 4.63 2.06 35.88
C VAL A 51 5.83 1.68 35.01
N ASP A 52 6.45 0.53 35.26
CA ASP A 52 7.61 0.07 34.50
C ASP A 52 7.17 -0.42 33.12
N ALA A 53 6.02 -1.11 33.04
CA ALA A 53 5.38 -1.46 31.77
C ALA A 53 5.05 -0.19 30.95
N TYR A 54 4.46 0.84 31.55
CA TYR A 54 4.18 2.10 30.89
C TYR A 54 5.47 2.78 30.38
N ARG A 55 6.54 2.82 31.20
CA ARG A 55 7.83 3.40 30.80
C ARG A 55 8.49 2.68 29.63
N LEU A 56 8.33 1.36 29.52
CA LEU A 56 8.82 0.55 28.41
C LEU A 56 8.00 0.74 27.14
N VAL A 57 6.67 0.80 27.28
CA VAL A 57 5.75 0.86 26.13
C VAL A 57 5.62 2.29 25.57
N ARG A 58 5.65 3.31 26.42
CA ARG A 58 5.49 4.72 26.01
C ARG A 58 6.45 5.17 24.89
N PRO A 59 7.78 4.95 24.97
CA PRO A 59 8.68 5.36 23.88
C PRO A 59 8.35 4.66 22.57
N TYR A 60 8.02 3.40 22.63
CA TYR A 60 7.63 2.61 21.47
C TYR A 60 6.36 3.15 20.81
N LEU A 61 5.28 3.32 21.59
CA LEU A 61 4.02 3.86 21.09
C LEU A 61 4.17 5.29 20.55
N SER A 62 4.96 6.13 21.23
CA SER A 62 5.17 7.52 20.79
C SER A 62 5.88 7.60 19.43
N VAL A 63 6.85 6.73 19.18
CA VAL A 63 7.53 6.66 17.87
C VAL A 63 6.55 6.23 16.79
N ARG A 64 5.77 5.15 17.03
CA ARG A 64 4.79 4.66 16.06
C ARG A 64 3.69 5.68 15.77
N PHE A 65 3.17 6.32 16.80
CA PHE A 65 2.18 7.38 16.65
C PHE A 65 2.73 8.56 15.84
N LEU A 66 3.94 9.02 16.18
CA LEU A 66 4.56 10.14 15.50
C LEU A 66 4.91 9.84 14.02
N GLU A 67 5.24 8.59 13.70
CA GLU A 67 5.39 8.14 12.30
C GLU A 67 4.10 8.39 11.50
N GLN A 68 2.93 8.01 12.06
CA GLN A 68 1.64 8.20 11.38
C GLN A 68 1.20 9.67 11.35
N VAL A 69 1.45 10.41 12.43
CA VAL A 69 1.20 11.87 12.44
C VAL A 69 2.01 12.57 11.34
N ARG A 70 3.28 12.22 11.19
CA ARG A 70 4.15 12.78 10.14
C ARG A 70 3.75 12.37 8.72
N ALA A 71 3.08 11.24 8.57
CA ALA A 71 2.55 10.79 7.30
C ALA A 71 1.26 11.55 6.93
N VAL A 72 0.29 11.61 7.84
CA VAL A 72 -1.07 12.09 7.54
C VAL A 72 -1.21 13.61 7.74
N LEU A 73 -0.65 14.17 8.83
CA LEU A 73 -0.92 15.54 9.23
C LEU A 73 -0.43 16.60 8.22
N PRO A 74 0.78 16.50 7.61
CA PRO A 74 1.21 17.50 6.64
C PRO A 74 0.28 17.60 5.43
N LEU A 75 -0.21 16.46 4.93
CA LEU A 75 -1.15 16.41 3.82
C LEU A 75 -2.51 17.02 4.21
N ALA A 76 -3.03 16.65 5.37
CA ALA A 76 -4.29 17.21 5.87
C ALA A 76 -4.19 18.72 6.10
N VAL A 77 -3.11 19.20 6.71
CA VAL A 77 -2.85 20.64 6.90
C VAL A 77 -2.74 21.36 5.55
N TYR A 78 -2.03 20.76 4.59
CA TYR A 78 -1.94 21.31 3.24
C TYR A 78 -3.32 21.49 2.59
N LEU A 79 -4.17 20.46 2.61
CA LEU A 79 -5.53 20.54 2.04
C LEU A 79 -6.39 21.60 2.73
N VAL A 80 -6.36 21.67 4.06
CA VAL A 80 -7.10 22.68 4.84
C VAL A 80 -6.61 24.09 4.51
N LEU A 81 -5.28 24.31 4.52
CA LEU A 81 -4.73 25.64 4.20
C LEU A 81 -5.02 26.05 2.76
N PHE A 82 -4.94 25.10 1.82
CA PHE A 82 -5.26 25.34 0.43
C PHE A 82 -6.74 25.74 0.26
N GLN A 83 -7.67 25.01 0.89
CA GLN A 83 -9.09 25.31 0.83
C GLN A 83 -9.42 26.69 1.44
N LEU A 84 -8.87 27.00 2.62
CA LEU A 84 -9.18 28.25 3.33
C LEU A 84 -8.50 29.48 2.69
N PHE A 85 -7.22 29.39 2.33
CA PHE A 85 -6.43 30.56 1.92
C PHE A 85 -6.28 30.71 0.40
N VAL A 86 -6.40 29.63 -0.37
CA VAL A 86 -6.28 29.69 -1.83
C VAL A 86 -7.65 29.66 -2.50
N LEU A 87 -8.53 28.78 -2.06
CA LEU A 87 -9.87 28.68 -2.61
C LEU A 87 -10.88 29.59 -1.89
N HIS A 88 -10.50 30.21 -0.77
CA HIS A 88 -11.37 31.10 0.05
C HIS A 88 -12.70 30.44 0.43
N GLN A 89 -12.71 29.13 0.67
CA GLN A 89 -13.89 28.35 1.02
C GLN A 89 -13.77 27.78 2.43
N ASP A 90 -14.88 27.86 3.18
CA ASP A 90 -14.98 27.30 4.53
C ASP A 90 -14.95 25.77 4.50
N LEU A 91 -14.42 25.18 5.57
CA LEU A 91 -14.37 23.73 5.73
C LEU A 91 -15.69 23.23 6.33
N ALA A 92 -16.50 22.54 5.54
CA ALA A 92 -17.72 21.93 6.04
C ALA A 92 -17.38 20.74 6.95
N ASP A 93 -18.17 20.60 8.05
CA ASP A 93 -18.02 19.48 9.00
C ASP A 93 -16.60 19.30 9.58
N ALA A 94 -15.90 20.39 9.88
CA ALA A 94 -14.52 20.41 10.35
C ALA A 94 -14.25 19.45 11.53
N TRP A 95 -15.20 19.33 12.49
CA TRP A 95 -15.08 18.42 13.63
C TRP A 95 -15.15 16.95 13.23
N THR A 96 -16.01 16.61 12.27
CA THR A 96 -16.09 15.25 11.70
C THR A 96 -14.78 14.89 11.00
N ILE A 97 -14.26 15.82 10.20
CA ILE A 97 -12.98 15.64 9.50
C ILE A 97 -11.82 15.49 10.50
N ALA A 98 -11.74 16.33 11.53
CA ALA A 98 -10.71 16.22 12.56
C ALA A 98 -10.77 14.89 13.32
N GLY A 99 -11.98 14.44 13.69
CA GLY A 99 -12.22 13.12 14.28
C GLY A 99 -11.80 11.98 13.34
N GLY A 100 -12.18 12.09 12.07
CA GLY A 100 -11.81 11.13 11.02
C GLY A 100 -10.30 11.07 10.80
N LEU A 101 -9.60 12.20 10.71
CA LEU A 101 -8.14 12.24 10.59
C LEU A 101 -7.44 11.61 11.81
N THR A 102 -7.97 11.85 13.01
CA THR A 102 -7.46 11.19 14.22
C THR A 102 -7.65 9.68 14.13
N ALA A 103 -8.80 9.22 13.64
CA ALA A 103 -9.08 7.80 13.41
C ALA A 103 -8.15 7.21 12.33
N VAL A 104 -7.84 7.94 11.24
CA VAL A 104 -6.82 7.51 10.24
C VAL A 104 -5.48 7.26 10.91
N ILE A 105 -4.98 8.21 11.70
CA ILE A 105 -3.67 8.11 12.38
C ILE A 105 -3.64 6.92 13.34
N LEU A 106 -4.65 6.77 14.18
CA LEU A 106 -4.73 5.66 15.14
C LEU A 106 -4.95 4.31 14.45
N GLY A 107 -5.86 4.28 13.47
CA GLY A 107 -6.15 3.09 12.68
C GLY A 107 -4.92 2.58 11.95
N LEU A 108 -4.19 3.48 11.27
CA LEU A 108 -2.97 3.14 10.56
C LEU A 108 -1.86 2.68 11.51
N MET A 109 -1.72 3.31 12.69
CA MET A 109 -0.78 2.88 13.72
C MET A 109 -1.04 1.43 14.19
N PHE A 110 -2.29 1.12 14.53
CA PHE A 110 -2.67 -0.23 14.97
C PHE A 110 -2.56 -1.25 13.84
N PHE A 111 -2.97 -0.87 12.64
CA PHE A 111 -2.92 -1.72 11.47
C PHE A 111 -1.47 -2.10 11.11
N MET A 112 -0.57 -1.13 10.98
CA MET A 112 0.83 -1.38 10.66
C MET A 112 1.55 -2.22 11.72
N GLU A 113 1.24 -1.98 12.99
CA GLU A 113 1.77 -2.81 14.08
C GLU A 113 1.20 -4.23 14.05
N GLY A 114 -0.11 -4.34 13.79
CA GLY A 114 -0.79 -5.61 13.61
C GLY A 114 -0.25 -6.44 12.44
N LEU A 115 0.02 -5.80 11.30
CA LEU A 115 0.67 -6.43 10.14
C LEU A 115 2.05 -6.98 10.51
N LYS A 116 2.88 -6.14 11.14
CA LYS A 116 4.25 -6.49 11.50
C LYS A 116 4.33 -7.67 12.47
N VAL A 117 3.47 -7.67 13.48
CA VAL A 117 3.51 -8.66 14.57
C VAL A 117 2.65 -9.88 14.24
N GLY A 118 1.53 -9.70 13.52
CA GLY A 118 0.54 -10.73 13.23
C GLY A 118 0.68 -11.40 11.88
N LEU A 119 0.89 -10.64 10.80
CA LEU A 119 0.83 -11.16 9.42
C LEU A 119 2.21 -11.38 8.78
N MET A 120 3.18 -10.48 8.96
CA MET A 120 4.52 -10.65 8.38
C MET A 120 5.21 -11.96 8.78
N PRO A 121 5.12 -12.46 10.03
CA PRO A 121 5.71 -13.75 10.40
C PRO A 121 5.20 -14.93 9.56
N PHE A 122 3.97 -14.87 9.04
CA PHE A 122 3.47 -15.88 8.11
C PHE A 122 4.16 -15.79 6.74
N GLY A 123 4.33 -14.59 6.21
CA GLY A 123 5.04 -14.36 4.95
C GLY A 123 6.48 -14.90 4.98
N GLU A 124 7.20 -14.61 6.06
CA GLU A 124 8.56 -15.11 6.29
C GLU A 124 8.60 -16.64 6.43
N ALA A 125 7.70 -17.22 7.23
CA ALA A 125 7.61 -18.67 7.41
C ALA A 125 7.23 -19.39 6.10
N LEU A 126 6.29 -18.83 5.33
CA LEU A 126 5.91 -19.36 4.03
C LEU A 126 7.08 -19.27 3.05
N GLY A 127 7.75 -18.11 2.95
CA GLY A 127 8.87 -17.93 2.04
C GLY A 127 10.04 -18.89 2.28
N THR A 128 10.39 -19.12 3.53
CA THR A 128 11.53 -19.96 3.90
C THR A 128 11.22 -21.46 3.94
N THR A 129 10.03 -21.83 4.44
CA THR A 129 9.70 -23.24 4.75
C THR A 129 8.96 -23.93 3.60
N LEU A 130 8.11 -23.19 2.88
CA LEU A 130 7.25 -23.76 1.84
C LEU A 130 8.05 -24.41 0.67
N PRO A 131 9.08 -23.76 0.11
CA PRO A 131 9.88 -24.37 -0.96
C PRO A 131 10.66 -25.62 -0.52
N ALA A 132 10.99 -25.73 0.78
CA ALA A 132 11.73 -26.87 1.33
C ALA A 132 10.83 -28.07 1.62
N LYS A 133 9.54 -27.88 1.88
CA LYS A 133 8.61 -28.93 2.33
C LYS A 133 7.56 -29.34 1.31
N ALA A 134 7.22 -28.49 0.34
CA ALA A 134 6.13 -28.72 -0.58
C ALA A 134 6.61 -28.89 -2.03
N HIS A 135 5.85 -29.66 -2.82
CA HIS A 135 6.08 -29.75 -4.26
C HIS A 135 5.85 -28.39 -4.95
N LEU A 136 6.56 -28.14 -6.04
CA LEU A 136 6.49 -26.88 -6.77
C LEU A 136 5.04 -26.43 -7.08
N ASN A 137 4.19 -27.36 -7.55
CA ASN A 137 2.79 -27.02 -7.86
C ASN A 137 2.02 -26.49 -6.65
N VAL A 138 2.28 -27.04 -5.45
CA VAL A 138 1.65 -26.58 -4.21
C VAL A 138 2.16 -25.20 -3.84
N VAL A 139 3.46 -24.94 -3.99
CA VAL A 139 4.08 -23.61 -3.77
C VAL A 139 3.42 -22.57 -4.67
N LEU A 140 3.26 -22.88 -5.96
CA LEU A 140 2.66 -21.98 -6.95
C LEU A 140 1.19 -21.70 -6.67
N VAL A 141 0.40 -22.74 -6.30
CA VAL A 141 -1.00 -22.56 -5.92
C VAL A 141 -1.13 -21.69 -4.67
N ILE A 142 -0.30 -21.91 -3.66
CA ILE A 142 -0.31 -21.10 -2.44
C ILE A 142 0.10 -19.66 -2.75
N ALA A 143 1.13 -19.43 -3.57
CA ALA A 143 1.52 -18.09 -4.00
C ALA A 143 0.39 -17.39 -4.77
N PHE A 144 -0.31 -18.11 -5.65
CA PHE A 144 -1.45 -17.59 -6.40
C PHE A 144 -2.60 -17.16 -5.47
N VAL A 145 -3.03 -18.04 -4.58
CA VAL A 145 -4.12 -17.76 -3.63
C VAL A 145 -3.72 -16.68 -2.63
N LEU A 146 -2.46 -16.64 -2.21
CA LEU A 146 -1.93 -15.56 -1.37
C LEU A 146 -2.04 -14.21 -2.08
N GLY A 147 -1.65 -14.14 -3.37
CA GLY A 147 -1.77 -12.91 -4.17
C GLY A 147 -3.21 -12.41 -4.26
N ILE A 148 -4.18 -13.30 -4.46
CA ILE A 148 -5.61 -12.95 -4.40
C ILE A 148 -5.97 -12.44 -3.00
N GLY A 149 -5.60 -13.19 -1.95
CA GLY A 149 -5.96 -12.87 -0.56
C GLY A 149 -5.43 -11.52 -0.09
N VAL A 150 -4.18 -11.19 -0.42
CA VAL A 150 -3.59 -9.89 -0.04
C VAL A 150 -4.25 -8.72 -0.78
N THR A 151 -4.70 -8.93 -2.02
CA THR A 151 -5.44 -7.91 -2.77
C THR A 151 -6.77 -7.58 -2.10
N PHE A 152 -7.54 -8.59 -1.68
CA PHE A 152 -8.78 -8.36 -0.94
C PHE A 152 -8.57 -7.67 0.40
N ALA A 153 -7.40 -7.87 1.01
CA ALA A 153 -7.00 -7.24 2.27
C ALA A 153 -6.47 -5.81 2.10
N GLU A 154 -6.32 -5.32 0.85
CA GLU A 154 -5.73 -4.01 0.60
C GLU A 154 -6.74 -2.87 0.86
N PRO A 155 -6.40 -1.88 1.71
CA PRO A 155 -7.30 -0.76 2.02
C PRO A 155 -7.69 0.08 0.81
N ALA A 156 -6.80 0.23 -0.16
CA ALA A 156 -7.02 1.03 -1.36
C ALA A 156 -8.17 0.51 -2.24
N ILE A 157 -8.51 -0.79 -2.17
CA ILE A 157 -9.70 -1.37 -2.83
C ILE A 157 -11.00 -0.74 -2.31
N GLY A 158 -11.06 -0.38 -1.04
CA GLY A 158 -12.21 0.35 -0.47
C GLY A 158 -12.36 1.74 -1.08
N ALA A 159 -11.26 2.47 -1.26
CA ALA A 159 -11.26 3.78 -1.90
C ALA A 159 -11.68 3.70 -3.38
N LEU A 160 -11.24 2.66 -4.09
CA LEU A 160 -11.65 2.41 -5.48
C LEU A 160 -13.16 2.21 -5.61
N LYS A 161 -13.78 1.44 -4.72
CA LYS A 161 -15.24 1.26 -4.68
C LYS A 161 -15.97 2.56 -4.37
N ALA A 162 -15.46 3.37 -3.45
CA ALA A 162 -16.04 4.68 -3.13
C ALA A 162 -15.97 5.65 -4.32
N ALA A 163 -14.90 5.63 -5.10
CA ALA A 163 -14.77 6.42 -6.33
C ALA A 163 -15.85 6.08 -7.37
N GLY A 164 -16.35 4.84 -7.40
CA GLY A 164 -17.43 4.44 -8.29
C GLY A 164 -18.76 5.16 -8.06
N GLN A 165 -19.00 5.65 -6.85
CA GLN A 165 -20.26 6.33 -6.50
C GLN A 165 -20.37 7.74 -7.10
N ILE A 166 -19.24 8.36 -7.48
CA ILE A 166 -19.20 9.70 -8.07
C ILE A 166 -19.14 9.68 -9.60
N VAL A 167 -19.07 8.51 -10.22
CA VAL A 167 -19.04 8.38 -11.67
C VAL A 167 -20.46 8.50 -12.23
N GLU A 168 -20.66 9.47 -13.11
CA GLU A 168 -21.92 9.65 -13.84
C GLU A 168 -22.04 8.59 -14.93
N VAL A 169 -23.12 7.80 -14.90
CA VAL A 169 -23.34 6.70 -15.85
C VAL A 169 -23.44 7.18 -17.29
N GLU A 170 -24.03 8.37 -17.52
CA GLU A 170 -24.18 8.93 -18.87
C GLU A 170 -22.85 9.38 -19.46
N SER A 171 -21.95 9.88 -18.61
CA SER A 171 -20.63 10.38 -19.02
C SER A 171 -19.63 9.26 -19.29
N ALA A 172 -19.69 8.14 -18.55
CA ALA A 172 -18.72 7.04 -18.67
C ALA A 172 -19.37 5.67 -18.31
N PRO A 173 -20.22 5.12 -19.17
CA PRO A 173 -21.04 3.95 -18.85
C PRO A 173 -20.19 2.69 -18.54
N TYR A 174 -19.14 2.39 -19.28
CA TYR A 174 -18.29 1.24 -18.99
C TYR A 174 -17.48 1.41 -17.69
N LEU A 175 -17.00 2.62 -17.40
CA LEU A 175 -16.33 2.91 -16.14
C LEU A 175 -17.28 2.75 -14.96
N TYR A 176 -18.51 3.28 -15.09
CA TYR A 176 -19.56 3.09 -14.10
C TYR A 176 -19.88 1.61 -13.88
N ALA A 177 -20.04 0.83 -14.97
CA ALA A 177 -20.31 -0.59 -14.88
C ALA A 177 -19.21 -1.34 -14.12
N LEU A 178 -17.94 -1.08 -14.42
CA LEU A 178 -16.79 -1.72 -13.74
C LEU A 178 -16.74 -1.41 -12.24
N LEU A 179 -17.02 -0.16 -11.85
CA LEU A 179 -16.92 0.27 -10.46
C LEU A 179 -18.16 -0.05 -9.61
N ASN A 180 -19.33 -0.22 -10.22
CA ASN A 180 -20.59 -0.52 -9.55
C ASN A 180 -21.11 -1.93 -9.84
N GLY A 181 -21.60 -2.20 -11.05
CA GLY A 181 -22.21 -3.48 -11.40
C GLY A 181 -21.23 -4.67 -11.38
N TRP A 182 -19.97 -4.43 -11.78
CA TRP A 182 -18.90 -5.44 -11.87
C TRP A 182 -17.83 -5.27 -10.81
N ALA A 183 -18.09 -4.51 -9.73
CA ALA A 183 -17.10 -4.17 -8.71
C ALA A 183 -16.45 -5.40 -8.05
N GLU A 184 -17.20 -6.47 -7.81
CA GLU A 184 -16.64 -7.71 -7.25
C GLU A 184 -15.77 -8.46 -8.25
N ALA A 185 -16.18 -8.49 -9.52
CA ALA A 185 -15.39 -9.08 -10.61
C ALA A 185 -14.12 -8.25 -10.87
N LEU A 186 -14.20 -6.93 -10.75
CA LEU A 186 -13.03 -6.03 -10.82
C LEU A 186 -12.01 -6.40 -9.75
N VAL A 187 -12.42 -6.48 -8.49
CA VAL A 187 -11.52 -6.84 -7.36
C VAL A 187 -10.95 -8.24 -7.54
N LEU A 188 -11.77 -9.19 -7.97
CA LEU A 188 -11.31 -10.56 -8.26
C LEU A 188 -10.32 -10.59 -9.42
N GLY A 189 -10.59 -9.87 -10.51
CA GLY A 189 -9.70 -9.74 -11.67
C GLY A 189 -8.34 -9.18 -11.29
N VAL A 190 -8.36 -8.10 -10.52
CA VAL A 190 -7.16 -7.49 -9.92
C VAL A 190 -6.41 -8.52 -9.07
N GLY A 191 -7.11 -9.25 -8.18
CA GLY A 191 -6.53 -10.31 -7.35
C GLY A 191 -5.93 -11.47 -8.15
N ILE A 192 -6.58 -11.89 -9.23
CA ILE A 192 -6.05 -12.89 -10.16
C ILE A 192 -4.75 -12.38 -10.80
N GLY A 193 -4.70 -11.10 -11.19
CA GLY A 193 -3.50 -10.45 -11.70
C GLY A 193 -2.35 -10.55 -10.69
N VAL A 194 -2.57 -10.15 -9.44
CA VAL A 194 -1.56 -10.26 -8.37
C VAL A 194 -1.17 -11.72 -8.10
N GLY A 195 -2.14 -12.63 -8.12
CA GLY A 195 -1.88 -14.06 -7.98
C GLY A 195 -0.96 -14.61 -9.08
N ALA A 196 -1.24 -14.25 -10.34
CA ALA A 196 -0.39 -14.63 -11.47
C ALA A 196 1.02 -14.02 -11.36
N ALA A 197 1.11 -12.77 -10.92
CA ALA A 197 2.38 -12.10 -10.63
C ALA A 197 3.18 -12.80 -9.52
N ALA A 198 2.51 -13.24 -8.44
CA ALA A 198 3.13 -13.97 -7.35
C ALA A 198 3.67 -15.33 -7.81
N VAL A 199 2.95 -16.04 -8.70
CA VAL A 199 3.41 -17.27 -9.34
C VAL A 199 4.66 -17.02 -10.18
N LEU A 200 4.60 -16.04 -11.08
CA LEU A 200 5.71 -15.72 -11.97
C LEU A 200 6.95 -15.22 -11.19
N GLY A 201 6.73 -14.40 -10.16
CA GLY A 201 7.78 -13.96 -9.24
C GLY A 201 8.42 -15.11 -8.47
N THR A 202 7.62 -16.07 -8.00
CA THR A 202 8.11 -17.29 -7.36
C THR A 202 8.98 -18.11 -8.31
N LEU A 203 8.53 -18.35 -9.54
CA LEU A 203 9.30 -19.05 -10.58
C LEU A 203 10.60 -18.30 -10.89
N ARG A 204 10.53 -16.98 -11.01
CA ARG A 204 11.70 -16.13 -11.23
C ARG A 204 12.78 -16.35 -10.15
N PHE A 205 12.39 -16.38 -8.88
CA PHE A 205 13.33 -16.59 -7.77
C PHE A 205 13.90 -18.02 -7.76
N LEU A 206 13.07 -19.02 -8.00
CA LEU A 206 13.51 -20.43 -8.05
C LEU A 206 14.48 -20.70 -9.20
N TYR A 207 14.21 -20.15 -10.38
CA TYR A 207 15.05 -20.37 -11.56
C TYR A 207 16.13 -19.30 -11.76
N GLY A 208 16.09 -18.20 -11.02
CA GLY A 208 17.05 -17.10 -11.12
C GLY A 208 16.90 -16.27 -12.40
N TRP A 209 15.65 -16.08 -12.88
CA TRP A 209 15.38 -15.31 -14.10
C TRP A 209 15.61 -13.81 -13.88
N SER A 210 16.11 -13.11 -14.91
CA SER A 210 16.18 -11.65 -14.93
C SER A 210 14.78 -11.04 -14.95
N LEU A 211 14.61 -9.87 -14.30
CA LEU A 211 13.34 -9.14 -14.30
C LEU A 211 13.09 -8.45 -15.65
N LYS A 212 14.11 -7.95 -16.32
CA LYS A 212 13.98 -7.17 -17.56
C LYS A 212 13.15 -7.86 -18.64
N PRO A 213 13.41 -9.13 -19.02
CA PRO A 213 12.57 -9.84 -19.99
C PRO A 213 11.12 -9.97 -19.54
N LEU A 214 10.86 -10.14 -18.23
CA LEU A 214 9.51 -10.25 -17.69
C LEU A 214 8.76 -8.92 -17.76
N ILE A 215 9.45 -7.80 -17.52
CA ILE A 215 8.87 -6.46 -17.72
C ILE A 215 8.45 -6.29 -19.18
N TYR A 216 9.33 -6.61 -20.15
CA TYR A 216 8.98 -6.47 -21.57
C TYR A 216 7.83 -7.39 -21.98
N LEU A 217 7.86 -8.65 -21.51
CA LEU A 217 6.82 -9.65 -21.79
C LEU A 217 5.44 -9.21 -21.27
N THR A 218 5.38 -8.53 -20.13
CA THR A 218 4.12 -8.05 -19.53
C THR A 218 3.70 -6.69 -20.12
N LEU A 219 4.65 -5.82 -20.40
CA LEU A 219 4.35 -4.47 -20.89
C LEU A 219 3.84 -4.48 -22.34
N ILE A 220 4.34 -5.38 -23.20
CA ILE A 220 3.88 -5.49 -24.59
C ILE A 220 2.37 -5.76 -24.67
N PRO A 221 1.81 -6.80 -24.04
CA PRO A 221 0.36 -7.01 -24.05
C PRO A 221 -0.41 -5.90 -23.37
N THR A 222 0.11 -5.31 -22.28
CA THR A 222 -0.52 -4.17 -21.60
C THR A 222 -0.72 -2.99 -22.55
N LEU A 223 0.34 -2.61 -23.27
CA LEU A 223 0.28 -1.52 -24.26
C LEU A 223 -0.59 -1.91 -25.47
N GLY A 224 -0.52 -3.17 -25.92
CA GLY A 224 -1.36 -3.68 -27.00
C GLY A 224 -2.85 -3.59 -26.68
N LEU A 225 -3.25 -4.01 -25.48
CA LEU A 225 -4.63 -3.88 -24.99
C LEU A 225 -5.04 -2.43 -24.82
N THR A 226 -4.14 -1.58 -24.31
CA THR A 226 -4.38 -0.12 -24.23
C THR A 226 -4.70 0.46 -25.61
N LEU A 227 -3.91 0.12 -26.63
CA LEU A 227 -4.15 0.59 -28.02
C LEU A 227 -5.45 0.02 -28.61
N TYR A 228 -5.83 -1.20 -28.26
CA TYR A 228 -7.11 -1.78 -28.65
C TYR A 228 -8.30 -1.02 -28.01
N ILE A 229 -8.24 -0.79 -26.70
CA ILE A 229 -9.28 -0.07 -25.94
C ILE A 229 -9.49 1.36 -26.47
N LEU A 230 -8.44 2.00 -26.96
CA LEU A 230 -8.51 3.36 -27.53
C LEU A 230 -9.35 3.46 -28.82
N GLN A 231 -9.63 2.34 -29.49
CA GLN A 231 -10.44 2.36 -30.72
C GLN A 231 -11.91 2.68 -30.44
N ASP A 232 -12.38 2.43 -29.20
CA ASP A 232 -13.73 2.79 -28.74
C ASP A 232 -13.64 3.96 -27.74
N PRO A 233 -14.18 5.16 -28.05
CA PRO A 233 -14.14 6.32 -27.17
C PRO A 233 -14.77 6.11 -25.78
N GLU A 234 -15.85 5.30 -25.70
CA GLU A 234 -16.50 5.00 -24.41
C GLU A 234 -15.66 4.04 -23.58
N LEU A 235 -15.09 3.03 -24.22
CA LEU A 235 -14.20 2.08 -23.54
C LEU A 235 -12.89 2.73 -23.12
N ALA A 236 -12.37 3.69 -23.90
CA ALA A 236 -11.15 4.43 -23.58
C ALA A 236 -11.22 5.17 -22.22
N LYS A 237 -12.42 5.53 -21.75
CA LYS A 237 -12.63 6.14 -20.43
C LYS A 237 -12.27 5.21 -19.28
N THR A 238 -12.19 3.89 -19.51
CA THR A 238 -11.78 2.89 -18.50
C THR A 238 -10.26 2.79 -18.33
N LEU A 239 -9.47 3.36 -19.23
CA LEU A 239 -8.00 3.23 -19.20
C LEU A 239 -7.38 3.82 -17.93
N GLY A 240 -7.92 4.93 -17.42
CA GLY A 240 -7.47 5.51 -16.16
C GLY A 240 -7.57 4.50 -15.02
N LEU A 241 -8.73 3.86 -14.85
CA LEU A 241 -8.97 2.82 -13.87
C LEU A 241 -8.05 1.61 -14.07
N ALA A 242 -7.89 1.16 -15.31
CA ALA A 242 -7.06 -0.01 -15.61
C ALA A 242 -5.60 0.22 -15.22
N TRP A 243 -5.02 1.36 -15.57
CA TRP A 243 -3.64 1.69 -15.22
C TRP A 243 -3.46 1.97 -13.73
N ASP A 244 -4.44 2.61 -13.08
CA ASP A 244 -4.45 2.83 -11.63
C ASP A 244 -4.51 1.54 -10.82
N SER A 245 -5.17 0.49 -11.35
CA SER A 245 -5.27 -0.80 -10.67
C SER A 245 -3.92 -1.43 -10.35
N GLY A 246 -2.88 -1.13 -11.15
CA GLY A 246 -1.51 -1.55 -10.88
C GLY A 246 -0.92 -0.92 -9.62
N ALA A 247 -1.31 0.31 -9.31
CA ALA A 247 -0.88 1.03 -8.12
C ALA A 247 -1.74 0.66 -6.89
N VAL A 248 -3.07 0.59 -7.06
CA VAL A 248 -4.02 0.26 -5.98
C VAL A 248 -3.74 -1.09 -5.31
N THR A 249 -3.14 -2.04 -6.03
CA THR A 249 -2.83 -3.38 -5.50
C THR A 249 -1.60 -3.47 -4.62
N THR A 250 -0.74 -2.48 -4.66
CA THR A 250 0.60 -2.53 -4.06
C THR A 250 0.73 -1.62 -2.85
N GLY A 251 -0.14 -1.81 -1.87
CA GLY A 251 -0.19 -1.01 -0.64
C GLY A 251 0.46 -1.68 0.59
N PRO A 252 0.07 -1.23 1.79
CA PRO A 252 0.71 -1.62 3.05
C PRO A 252 0.55 -3.09 3.45
N VAL A 253 -0.39 -3.84 2.85
CA VAL A 253 -0.56 -5.29 3.08
C VAL A 253 0.21 -6.09 2.06
N THR A 254 -0.02 -5.82 0.78
CA THR A 254 0.50 -6.61 -0.33
C THR A 254 2.02 -6.57 -0.39
N VAL A 255 2.61 -5.38 -0.32
CA VAL A 255 4.06 -5.21 -0.48
C VAL A 255 4.86 -5.96 0.60
N PRO A 256 4.61 -5.79 1.91
CA PRO A 256 5.39 -6.51 2.91
C PRO A 256 5.21 -8.03 2.84
N LEU A 257 4.00 -8.54 2.57
CA LEU A 257 3.75 -9.98 2.51
C LEU A 257 4.34 -10.63 1.26
N VAL A 258 4.14 -10.03 0.09
CA VAL A 258 4.66 -10.56 -1.18
C VAL A 258 6.18 -10.44 -1.25
N LEU A 259 6.74 -9.32 -0.74
CA LEU A 259 8.18 -9.13 -0.68
C LEU A 259 8.84 -10.12 0.31
N SER A 260 8.26 -10.35 1.50
CA SER A 260 8.78 -11.32 2.47
C SER A 260 8.74 -12.74 1.92
N LEU A 261 7.68 -13.11 1.20
CA LEU A 261 7.61 -14.37 0.46
C LEU A 261 8.73 -14.47 -0.57
N GLY A 262 8.93 -13.44 -1.39
CA GLY A 262 9.97 -13.39 -2.41
C GLY A 262 11.38 -13.53 -1.85
N ILE A 263 11.71 -12.75 -0.80
CA ILE A 263 12.99 -12.82 -0.10
C ILE A 263 13.21 -14.21 0.50
N GLY A 264 12.18 -14.77 1.14
CA GLY A 264 12.22 -16.10 1.74
C GLY A 264 12.50 -17.21 0.70
N ILE A 265 11.80 -17.18 -0.44
CA ILE A 265 11.98 -18.13 -1.54
C ILE A 265 13.38 -17.98 -2.16
N ALA A 266 13.85 -16.75 -2.40
CA ALA A 266 15.18 -16.50 -2.94
C ALA A 266 16.29 -17.03 -2.00
N ALA A 267 16.13 -16.84 -0.70
CA ALA A 267 17.04 -17.35 0.32
C ALA A 267 17.03 -18.89 0.35
N ALA A 268 15.85 -19.53 0.32
CA ALA A 268 15.70 -20.99 0.32
C ALA A 268 16.27 -21.65 -0.96
N ALA A 269 16.17 -20.96 -2.11
CA ALA A 269 16.70 -21.43 -3.39
C ALA A 269 18.24 -21.38 -3.48
N GLY A 270 18.93 -20.80 -2.50
CA GLY A 270 20.39 -20.66 -2.48
C GLY A 270 20.97 -19.77 -3.60
N LYS A 271 20.12 -19.06 -4.33
CA LYS A 271 20.48 -18.17 -5.45
C LYS A 271 20.60 -16.70 -5.06
N GLY A 272 20.48 -16.41 -3.78
CA GLY A 272 20.59 -15.06 -3.23
C GLY A 272 22.04 -14.54 -3.21
N GLN A 273 22.71 -14.49 -4.38
CA GLN A 273 24.06 -13.93 -4.48
C GLN A 273 24.08 -12.40 -4.35
N SER A 274 22.96 -11.72 -4.57
CA SER A 274 22.80 -10.29 -4.27
C SER A 274 21.79 -10.10 -3.14
N SER A 275 22.06 -9.12 -2.29
CA SER A 275 21.14 -8.72 -1.20
C SER A 275 19.74 -8.29 -1.70
N LEU A 276 19.61 -8.02 -3.01
CA LEU A 276 18.39 -7.54 -3.68
C LEU A 276 17.67 -8.62 -4.49
N SER A 277 18.03 -9.89 -4.34
CA SER A 277 17.46 -11.00 -5.12
C SER A 277 15.95 -11.22 -4.90
N GLY A 278 15.38 -10.73 -3.81
CA GLY A 278 13.93 -10.80 -3.52
C GLY A 278 13.07 -9.72 -4.19
N PHE A 279 13.68 -8.71 -4.83
CA PHE A 279 12.97 -7.62 -5.50
C PHE A 279 12.48 -7.99 -6.90
N GLY A 280 11.56 -7.20 -7.44
CA GLY A 280 10.94 -7.36 -8.76
C GLY A 280 9.63 -8.14 -8.77
N ILE A 281 9.19 -8.68 -7.63
CA ILE A 281 7.88 -9.33 -7.52
C ILE A 281 6.76 -8.28 -7.43
N VAL A 282 7.03 -7.15 -6.79
CA VAL A 282 6.07 -6.03 -6.67
C VAL A 282 5.83 -5.41 -8.05
N THR A 283 6.87 -5.30 -8.89
CA THR A 283 6.76 -4.89 -10.30
C THR A 283 5.75 -5.73 -11.06
N LEU A 284 5.84 -7.05 -10.94
CA LEU A 284 4.88 -7.94 -11.59
C LEU A 284 3.49 -7.79 -10.98
N ALA A 285 3.40 -7.64 -9.65
CA ALA A 285 2.15 -7.45 -8.93
C ALA A 285 1.44 -6.13 -9.30
N SER A 286 2.14 -5.13 -9.84
CA SER A 286 1.53 -3.92 -10.40
C SER A 286 1.16 -4.05 -11.88
N LEU A 287 1.93 -4.75 -12.70
CA LEU A 287 1.66 -4.86 -14.15
C LEU A 287 0.52 -5.83 -14.51
N PHE A 288 0.45 -6.99 -13.85
CA PHE A 288 -0.58 -7.99 -14.15
C PHE A 288 -2.01 -7.54 -13.86
N PRO A 289 -2.31 -6.80 -12.78
CA PRO A 289 -3.64 -6.23 -12.57
C PRO A 289 -4.10 -5.30 -13.68
N ILE A 290 -3.18 -4.50 -14.27
CA ILE A 290 -3.52 -3.64 -15.40
C ILE A 290 -4.08 -4.47 -16.56
N ILE A 291 -3.40 -5.58 -16.91
CA ILE A 291 -3.86 -6.51 -17.94
C ILE A 291 -5.22 -7.08 -17.57
N ALA A 292 -5.38 -7.53 -16.32
CA ALA A 292 -6.63 -8.16 -15.87
C ALA A 292 -7.82 -7.20 -15.97
N VAL A 293 -7.64 -5.93 -15.58
CA VAL A 293 -8.69 -4.92 -15.65
C VAL A 293 -8.98 -4.51 -17.10
N GLN A 294 -7.97 -4.41 -17.96
CA GLN A 294 -8.16 -4.16 -19.38
C GLN A 294 -8.97 -5.30 -20.05
N VAL A 295 -8.62 -6.54 -19.75
CA VAL A 295 -9.37 -7.72 -20.24
C VAL A 295 -10.82 -7.70 -19.73
N LEU A 296 -11.02 -7.37 -18.44
CA LEU A 296 -12.38 -7.25 -17.89
C LEU A 296 -13.17 -6.11 -18.56
N ALA A 297 -12.54 -4.96 -18.81
CA ALA A 297 -13.19 -3.84 -19.49
C ALA A 297 -13.65 -4.24 -20.91
N ILE A 298 -12.77 -4.92 -21.66
CA ILE A 298 -13.11 -5.47 -22.97
C ILE A 298 -14.24 -6.50 -22.86
N TYR A 299 -14.18 -7.39 -21.87
CA TYR A 299 -15.25 -8.36 -21.65
C TYR A 299 -16.61 -7.68 -21.39
N VAL A 300 -16.64 -6.67 -20.53
CA VAL A 300 -17.86 -5.89 -20.25
C VAL A 300 -18.40 -5.22 -21.52
N SER A 301 -17.53 -4.68 -22.38
CA SER A 301 -17.97 -4.08 -23.65
C SER A 301 -18.54 -5.08 -24.66
N LEU A 302 -18.15 -6.35 -24.55
CA LEU A 302 -18.69 -7.43 -25.41
C LEU A 302 -20.06 -7.97 -24.93
N VAL A 303 -20.33 -7.88 -23.62
CA VAL A 303 -21.56 -8.43 -23.03
C VAL A 303 -22.62 -7.40 -22.73
N SER A 304 -22.28 -6.10 -22.72
CA SER A 304 -23.19 -5.01 -22.40
C SER A 304 -22.91 -3.78 -23.27
N THR A 305 -23.96 -3.16 -23.77
CA THR A 305 -23.87 -1.90 -24.51
C THR A 305 -23.98 -0.70 -23.55
N PRO A 306 -23.45 0.48 -23.93
CA PRO A 306 -23.62 1.70 -23.13
C PRO A 306 -25.09 2.01 -22.78
N HIS A 307 -26.00 1.82 -23.72
CA HIS A 307 -27.43 2.03 -23.52
C HIS A 307 -28.03 1.09 -22.46
N GLU A 308 -27.67 -0.18 -22.48
CA GLU A 308 -28.14 -1.15 -21.50
C GLU A 308 -27.63 -0.82 -20.08
N ILE A 309 -26.36 -0.39 -19.97
CA ILE A 309 -25.76 0.04 -18.70
C ILE A 309 -26.50 1.26 -18.13
N ILE A 310 -26.73 2.28 -18.97
CA ILE A 310 -27.46 3.50 -18.58
C ILE A 310 -28.91 3.16 -18.17
N ALA A 311 -29.59 2.34 -18.95
CA ALA A 311 -30.95 1.91 -18.63
C ALA A 311 -31.00 1.13 -17.31
N ALA A 312 -30.09 0.19 -17.08
CA ALA A 312 -30.01 -0.57 -15.84
C ALA A 312 -29.72 0.32 -14.62
N ALA A 313 -28.81 1.30 -14.76
CA ALA A 313 -28.49 2.24 -13.70
C ALA A 313 -29.69 3.14 -13.34
N ASN A 314 -30.41 3.65 -14.36
CA ASN A 314 -31.61 4.47 -14.16
C ASN A 314 -32.76 3.67 -13.53
N HIS A 315 -32.94 2.42 -13.91
CA HIS A 315 -33.89 1.52 -13.26
C HIS A 315 -33.53 1.25 -11.80
N ALA A 316 -32.26 1.02 -11.49
CA ALA A 316 -31.80 0.82 -10.12
C ALA A 316 -31.97 2.08 -9.26
N ALA A 317 -31.72 3.27 -9.82
CA ALA A 317 -31.95 4.56 -9.16
C ALA A 317 -33.44 4.82 -8.89
N ALA A 318 -34.32 4.48 -9.85
CA ALA A 318 -35.77 4.63 -9.72
C ALA A 318 -36.37 3.64 -8.71
N ALA A 319 -35.80 2.46 -8.55
CA ALA A 319 -36.27 1.45 -7.59
C ALA A 319 -36.06 1.86 -6.12
N SER A 320 -35.28 2.91 -5.83
CA SER A 320 -35.06 3.56 -4.51
C SER A 320 -35.08 2.60 -3.31
N GLU A 321 -34.53 1.41 -3.43
CA GLU A 321 -34.32 0.58 -2.26
C GLU A 321 -33.25 1.22 -1.38
N GLN A 322 -33.66 1.59 -0.17
CA GLN A 322 -32.70 2.09 0.81
C GLN A 322 -31.59 1.03 0.97
N PRO A 323 -30.32 1.41 0.83
CA PRO A 323 -29.23 0.45 0.94
C PRO A 323 -29.37 -0.33 2.25
N ALA A 324 -29.13 -1.65 2.18
CA ALA A 324 -29.23 -2.53 3.33
C ALA A 324 -28.37 -1.99 4.50
N TRP A 325 -28.77 -2.27 5.73
CA TRP A 325 -28.09 -1.73 6.91
C TRP A 325 -26.57 -1.97 6.92
N TYR A 326 -26.13 -3.10 6.37
CA TYR A 326 -24.71 -3.46 6.27
C TYR A 326 -23.93 -2.69 5.19
N ALA A 327 -24.63 -2.06 4.25
CA ALA A 327 -24.05 -1.20 3.21
C ALA A 327 -24.01 0.29 3.63
N ARG A 328 -24.55 0.61 4.82
CA ARG A 328 -24.51 1.98 5.36
C ARG A 328 -23.33 2.13 6.31
N SER A 329 -22.73 3.32 6.30
CA SER A 329 -21.75 3.71 7.32
C SER A 329 -22.43 3.80 8.72
N PRO A 330 -21.79 3.32 9.80
CA PRO A 330 -20.41 2.79 9.91
C PRO A 330 -20.28 1.27 9.66
N TRP A 331 -21.35 0.55 9.37
CA TRP A 331 -21.34 -0.91 9.23
C TRP A 331 -20.56 -1.37 7.98
N ALA A 332 -20.64 -0.60 6.90
CA ALA A 332 -19.90 -0.90 5.67
C ALA A 332 -18.38 -0.95 5.91
N GLU A 333 -17.85 0.01 6.67
CA GLU A 333 -16.42 0.10 7.00
C GLU A 333 -15.99 -1.01 7.96
N ILE A 334 -16.84 -1.34 8.95
CA ILE A 334 -16.57 -2.42 9.92
C ILE A 334 -16.52 -3.77 9.19
N LEU A 335 -17.55 -4.06 8.41
CA LEU A 335 -17.61 -5.32 7.65
C LEU A 335 -16.53 -5.37 6.57
N GLY A 336 -16.21 -4.24 5.94
CA GLY A 336 -15.11 -4.10 5.00
C GLY A 336 -13.77 -4.49 5.62
N GLY A 337 -13.46 -3.96 6.80
CA GLY A 337 -12.24 -4.30 7.53
C GLY A 337 -12.14 -5.77 7.94
N LEU A 338 -13.26 -6.36 8.40
CA LEU A 338 -13.33 -7.79 8.72
C LEU A 338 -13.15 -8.67 7.47
N ARG A 339 -13.86 -8.36 6.38
CA ARG A 339 -13.77 -9.10 5.12
C ARG A 339 -12.38 -9.03 4.49
N ALA A 340 -11.66 -7.94 4.72
CA ALA A 340 -10.30 -7.77 4.23
C ALA A 340 -9.31 -8.71 4.94
N ILE A 341 -9.29 -8.74 6.25
CA ILE A 341 -8.22 -9.40 7.03
C ILE A 341 -8.55 -10.84 7.39
N VAL A 342 -9.81 -11.14 7.77
CA VAL A 342 -10.17 -12.45 8.32
C VAL A 342 -9.96 -13.61 7.32
N PRO A 343 -10.39 -13.53 6.04
CA PRO A 343 -10.16 -14.61 5.08
C PRO A 343 -8.67 -14.86 4.82
N LEU A 344 -7.86 -13.79 4.73
CA LEU A 344 -6.41 -13.89 4.56
C LEU A 344 -5.76 -14.62 5.73
N VAL A 345 -6.10 -14.25 6.96
CA VAL A 345 -5.59 -14.89 8.18
C VAL A 345 -5.98 -16.36 8.24
N LEU A 346 -7.24 -16.69 7.94
CA LEU A 346 -7.72 -18.07 7.90
C LEU A 346 -6.95 -18.89 6.86
N PHE A 347 -6.73 -18.34 5.68
CA PHE A 347 -5.93 -18.99 4.64
C PHE A 347 -4.49 -19.25 5.10
N LEU A 348 -3.83 -18.24 5.68
CA LEU A 348 -2.45 -18.37 6.17
C LEU A 348 -2.34 -19.41 7.28
N LEU A 349 -3.29 -19.43 8.23
CA LEU A 349 -3.36 -20.44 9.29
C LEU A 349 -3.57 -21.86 8.73
N LEU A 350 -4.44 -21.99 7.72
CA LEU A 350 -4.72 -23.25 7.05
C LEU A 350 -3.46 -23.80 6.36
N VAL A 351 -2.75 -22.95 5.61
CA VAL A 351 -1.49 -23.34 4.94
C VAL A 351 -0.43 -23.75 5.97
N MET A 352 -0.24 -22.97 7.03
CA MET A 352 0.72 -23.29 8.10
C MET A 352 0.43 -24.64 8.75
N ARG A 353 -0.85 -24.94 9.01
CA ARG A 353 -1.25 -26.15 9.73
C ARG A 353 -1.32 -27.38 8.83
N LEU A 354 -1.92 -27.26 7.63
CA LEU A 354 -2.19 -28.42 6.75
C LEU A 354 -1.02 -28.73 5.82
N VAL A 355 -0.36 -27.71 5.29
CA VAL A 355 0.72 -27.90 4.30
C VAL A 355 2.08 -28.00 4.97
N LEU A 356 2.38 -27.06 5.87
CA LEU A 356 3.69 -27.01 6.52
C LEU A 356 3.78 -27.90 7.77
N GLY A 357 2.63 -28.23 8.39
CA GLY A 357 2.58 -29.00 9.64
C GLY A 357 3.24 -28.27 10.81
N GLU A 358 3.48 -26.97 10.67
CA GLU A 358 4.19 -26.19 11.67
C GLU A 358 3.26 -25.62 12.73
N ARG A 359 3.77 -25.55 13.97
CA ARG A 359 3.08 -24.89 15.06
C ARG A 359 3.60 -23.46 15.16
N LEU A 360 2.69 -22.50 15.16
CA LEU A 360 3.04 -21.10 15.36
C LEU A 360 3.83 -20.93 16.66
N HIS A 361 5.03 -20.40 16.55
CA HIS A 361 5.81 -19.94 17.70
C HIS A 361 5.13 -18.67 18.24
N ASN A 362 5.04 -18.52 19.56
CA ASN A 362 4.45 -17.32 20.18
C ASN A 362 2.99 -17.00 19.75
N ARG A 363 2.10 -18.00 19.73
CA ARG A 363 0.69 -17.88 19.31
C ARG A 363 -0.03 -16.67 19.91
N GLY A 364 0.26 -16.34 21.19
CA GLY A 364 -0.37 -15.19 21.86
C GLY A 364 0.02 -13.84 21.22
N ILE A 365 1.28 -13.69 20.81
CA ILE A 365 1.77 -12.47 20.15
C ILE A 365 1.17 -12.34 18.76
N ILE A 366 1.12 -13.43 18.01
CA ILE A 366 0.52 -13.46 16.66
C ILE A 366 -0.99 -13.15 16.74
N ALA A 367 -1.73 -13.78 17.67
CA ALA A 367 -3.14 -13.50 17.88
C ALA A 367 -3.39 -12.03 18.27
N TYR A 368 -2.56 -11.48 19.14
CA TYR A 368 -2.59 -10.05 19.47
C TYR A 368 -2.37 -9.19 18.23
N GLY A 369 -1.37 -9.51 17.41
CA GLY A 369 -1.09 -8.79 16.15
C GLY A 369 -2.27 -8.87 15.17
N ILE A 370 -2.90 -10.03 15.01
CA ILE A 370 -4.08 -10.20 14.13
C ILE A 370 -5.25 -9.34 14.63
N ILE A 371 -5.56 -9.38 15.93
CA ILE A 371 -6.62 -8.54 16.52
C ILE A 371 -6.31 -7.06 16.28
N LEU A 372 -5.07 -6.66 16.46
CA LEU A 372 -4.64 -5.29 16.26
C LEU A 372 -4.75 -4.88 14.77
N ALA A 373 -4.43 -5.78 13.83
CA ALA A 373 -4.60 -5.54 12.39
C ALA A 373 -6.07 -5.35 12.02
N VAL A 374 -6.97 -6.20 12.53
CA VAL A 374 -8.41 -6.10 12.28
C VAL A 374 -8.98 -4.79 12.85
N LEU A 375 -8.70 -4.49 14.12
CA LEU A 375 -9.15 -3.26 14.76
C LEU A 375 -8.59 -2.02 14.07
N GLY A 376 -7.29 -2.07 13.72
CA GLY A 376 -6.63 -0.99 13.00
C GLY A 376 -7.27 -0.73 11.64
N MET A 377 -7.59 -1.79 10.89
CA MET A 377 -8.24 -1.69 9.58
C MET A 377 -9.66 -1.08 9.68
N VAL A 378 -10.45 -1.50 10.67
CA VAL A 378 -11.80 -0.96 10.91
C VAL A 378 -11.72 0.53 11.24
N ILE A 379 -10.85 0.92 12.19
CA ILE A 379 -10.67 2.32 12.60
C ILE A 379 -10.14 3.15 11.43
N PHE A 380 -9.22 2.60 10.63
CA PHE A 380 -8.68 3.25 9.45
C PHE A 380 -9.75 3.52 8.40
N ASN A 381 -10.58 2.52 8.06
CA ASN A 381 -11.67 2.68 7.09
C ASN A 381 -12.67 3.76 7.53
N LEU A 382 -13.07 3.76 8.82
CA LEU A 382 -13.91 4.82 9.38
C LEU A 382 -13.24 6.19 9.26
N GLY A 383 -11.95 6.25 9.60
CA GLY A 383 -11.16 7.47 9.48
C GLY A 383 -11.02 7.94 8.03
N LEU A 384 -10.85 7.02 7.09
CA LEU A 384 -10.77 7.33 5.67
C LEU A 384 -12.09 7.97 5.19
N THR A 385 -13.23 7.34 5.48
CA THR A 385 -14.54 7.81 5.05
C THR A 385 -14.89 9.18 5.65
N TYR A 386 -14.75 9.35 6.96
CA TYR A 386 -15.17 10.58 7.64
C TYR A 386 -14.11 11.68 7.70
N GLY A 387 -12.85 11.35 7.43
CA GLY A 387 -11.73 12.28 7.52
C GLY A 387 -11.10 12.57 6.16
N LEU A 388 -10.18 11.70 5.74
CA LEU A 388 -9.29 11.98 4.61
C LEU A 388 -10.05 12.07 3.28
N ALA A 389 -10.98 11.13 3.00
CA ALA A 389 -11.77 11.16 1.76
C ALA A 389 -12.70 12.38 1.73
N LYS A 390 -13.32 12.71 2.86
CA LYS A 390 -14.21 13.89 2.96
C LYS A 390 -13.43 15.20 2.74
N LEU A 391 -12.27 15.35 3.37
CA LEU A 391 -11.39 16.51 3.19
C LEU A 391 -10.88 16.59 1.74
N GLY A 392 -10.41 15.46 1.20
CA GLY A 392 -9.90 15.39 -0.17
C GLY A 392 -10.95 15.71 -1.21
N SER A 393 -12.20 15.21 -1.05
CA SER A 393 -13.27 15.52 -1.98
C SER A 393 -13.71 16.98 -1.90
N GLN A 394 -13.82 17.57 -0.70
CA GLN A 394 -14.15 18.98 -0.55
C GLN A 394 -13.10 19.88 -1.21
N SER A 395 -11.82 19.66 -0.90
CA SER A 395 -10.74 20.47 -1.50
C SER A 395 -10.62 20.23 -3.01
N GLY A 396 -10.68 18.96 -3.44
CA GLY A 396 -10.49 18.59 -4.86
C GLY A 396 -11.60 19.07 -5.77
N SER A 397 -12.88 18.99 -5.34
CA SER A 397 -14.02 19.46 -6.13
C SER A 397 -14.05 20.99 -6.31
N LEU A 398 -13.38 21.72 -5.43
CA LEU A 398 -13.31 23.17 -5.47
C LEU A 398 -12.12 23.71 -6.29
N VAL A 399 -11.12 22.88 -6.61
CA VAL A 399 -9.95 23.31 -7.41
C VAL A 399 -10.32 23.95 -8.74
N PRO A 400 -11.32 23.45 -9.51
CA PRO A 400 -11.72 24.09 -10.77
C PRO A 400 -12.21 25.53 -10.61
N ALA A 401 -12.78 25.93 -9.46
CA ALA A 401 -13.17 27.32 -9.21
C ALA A 401 -12.00 28.32 -9.33
N SER A 402 -10.76 27.84 -9.26
CA SER A 402 -9.59 28.70 -9.46
C SER A 402 -9.49 29.26 -10.89
N PHE A 403 -10.04 28.57 -11.91
CA PHE A 403 -9.88 28.96 -13.33
C PHE A 403 -11.17 28.88 -14.17
N THR A 404 -12.26 28.32 -13.65
CA THR A 404 -13.55 28.20 -14.34
C THR A 404 -14.71 28.39 -13.37
N ASP A 405 -15.87 28.74 -13.90
CA ASP A 405 -17.11 28.86 -13.11
C ASP A 405 -17.59 27.47 -12.69
N ILE A 406 -17.93 27.31 -11.42
CA ILE A 406 -18.54 26.07 -10.88
C ILE A 406 -19.77 26.41 -10.05
N ALA A 407 -20.80 25.57 -10.14
CA ALA A 407 -22.03 25.76 -9.39
C ALA A 407 -21.78 25.76 -7.87
N GLY A 408 -22.26 26.77 -7.16
CA GLY A 408 -22.19 26.85 -5.70
C GLY A 408 -20.99 27.64 -5.14
N VAL A 409 -20.08 28.13 -5.95
CA VAL A 409 -19.01 29.05 -5.54
C VAL A 409 -19.34 30.45 -6.01
N SER A 410 -19.43 31.40 -5.09
CA SER A 410 -19.67 32.81 -5.43
C SER A 410 -18.34 33.51 -5.75
N GLY A 411 -18.28 34.18 -6.91
CA GLY A 411 -17.11 34.97 -7.34
C GLY A 411 -16.08 34.19 -8.14
N ASP A 412 -16.44 33.02 -8.64
CA ASP A 412 -15.60 32.27 -9.59
C ASP A 412 -15.67 32.85 -11.03
N PRO A 413 -14.65 32.69 -11.88
CA PRO A 413 -13.36 32.11 -11.47
C PRO A 413 -12.62 33.00 -10.45
N LEU A 414 -12.10 32.40 -9.39
CA LEU A 414 -11.44 33.11 -8.28
C LEU A 414 -10.18 33.87 -8.76
N TYR A 415 -9.56 33.40 -9.83
CA TYR A 415 -8.34 33.96 -10.39
C TYR A 415 -8.43 34.07 -11.91
N GLN A 416 -7.57 34.89 -12.50
CA GLN A 416 -7.38 34.87 -13.96
C GLN A 416 -7.00 33.46 -14.42
N VAL A 417 -7.50 33.03 -15.59
CA VAL A 417 -7.36 31.66 -16.09
C VAL A 417 -5.92 31.14 -16.03
N GLY A 418 -4.92 31.93 -16.41
CA GLY A 418 -3.52 31.52 -16.37
C GLY A 418 -3.01 31.25 -14.94
N LEU A 419 -3.35 32.13 -13.99
CA LEU A 419 -2.99 31.95 -12.58
C LEU A 419 -3.78 30.80 -11.94
N GLY A 420 -5.08 30.69 -12.27
CA GLY A 420 -5.92 29.60 -11.78
C GLY A 420 -5.45 28.23 -12.24
N LEU A 421 -5.03 28.08 -13.49
CA LEU A 421 -4.42 26.87 -14.01
C LEU A 421 -3.08 26.54 -13.30
N PHE A 422 -2.24 27.55 -13.07
CA PHE A 422 -1.01 27.37 -12.32
C PHE A 422 -1.29 26.88 -10.90
N ILE A 423 -2.32 27.42 -10.24
CA ILE A 423 -2.77 26.98 -8.90
C ILE A 423 -3.23 25.53 -8.95
N ALA A 424 -4.06 25.13 -9.92
CA ALA A 424 -4.55 23.76 -10.07
C ALA A 424 -3.42 22.74 -10.32
N PHE A 425 -2.46 23.08 -11.16
CA PHE A 425 -1.30 22.21 -11.41
C PHE A 425 -0.37 22.14 -10.20
N SER A 426 -0.15 23.26 -9.51
CA SER A 426 0.63 23.31 -8.28
C SER A 426 -0.04 22.52 -7.17
N PHE A 427 -1.37 22.56 -7.06
CA PHE A 427 -2.14 21.74 -6.14
C PHE A 427 -1.89 20.26 -6.38
N ALA A 428 -2.03 19.80 -7.61
CA ALA A 428 -1.81 18.41 -7.96
C ALA A 428 -0.35 17.96 -7.72
N TRP A 429 0.60 18.83 -8.06
CA TRP A 429 2.02 18.55 -7.87
C TRP A 429 2.39 18.42 -6.38
N LEU A 430 1.95 19.37 -5.54
CA LEU A 430 2.18 19.33 -4.10
C LEU A 430 1.44 18.16 -3.43
N LEU A 431 0.23 17.84 -3.89
CA LEU A 431 -0.54 16.70 -3.42
C LEU A 431 0.19 15.39 -3.71
N GLY A 432 0.68 15.20 -4.93
CA GLY A 432 1.44 14.02 -5.32
C GLY A 432 2.75 13.86 -4.54
N LEU A 433 3.48 14.96 -4.38
CA LEU A 433 4.69 14.98 -3.56
C LEU A 433 4.41 14.59 -2.11
N GLY A 434 3.40 15.22 -1.50
CA GLY A 434 3.04 15.01 -0.10
C GLY A 434 2.49 13.62 0.17
N ALA A 435 1.57 13.13 -0.66
CA ALA A 435 0.97 11.81 -0.55
C ALA A 435 2.03 10.69 -0.64
N THR A 436 2.92 10.78 -1.62
CA THR A 436 4.00 9.80 -1.82
C THR A 436 4.99 9.78 -0.65
N LEU A 437 5.40 10.95 -0.14
CA LEU A 437 6.29 11.02 1.03
C LEU A 437 5.62 10.48 2.31
N ALA A 438 4.30 10.55 2.38
CA ALA A 438 3.50 10.06 3.49
C ALA A 438 3.25 8.55 3.41
N GLU A 439 3.51 7.90 2.28
CA GLU A 439 3.10 6.53 2.03
C GLU A 439 3.87 5.50 2.87
N PRO A 440 3.16 4.64 3.67
CA PRO A 440 3.80 3.65 4.53
C PRO A 440 4.51 2.54 3.75
N ALA A 441 3.96 2.12 2.61
CA ALA A 441 4.50 1.01 1.82
C ALA A 441 5.84 1.38 1.18
N LEU A 442 5.93 2.57 0.56
CA LEU A 442 7.19 3.10 0.01
C LEU A 442 8.24 3.32 1.11
N ASN A 443 7.80 3.76 2.30
CA ASN A 443 8.66 3.93 3.46
C ASN A 443 9.27 2.59 3.92
N ALA A 444 8.45 1.52 3.97
CA ALA A 444 8.90 0.17 4.32
C ALA A 444 9.85 -0.39 3.27
N LEU A 445 9.53 -0.24 1.97
CA LEU A 445 10.40 -0.64 0.87
C LEU A 445 11.75 0.08 0.95
N GLY A 446 11.74 1.41 1.13
CA GLY A 446 12.95 2.22 1.24
C GLY A 446 13.85 1.79 2.40
N LEU A 447 13.28 1.46 3.56
CA LEU A 447 14.02 0.90 4.70
C LEU A 447 14.62 -0.47 4.37
N THR A 448 13.87 -1.32 3.67
CA THR A 448 14.34 -2.64 3.26
C THR A 448 15.53 -2.52 2.29
N VAL A 449 15.44 -1.64 1.29
CA VAL A 449 16.54 -1.35 0.35
C VAL A 449 17.78 -0.82 1.09
N GLU A 450 17.61 0.16 2.00
CA GLU A 450 18.71 0.72 2.77
C GLU A 450 19.41 -0.34 3.63
N ASN A 451 18.65 -1.19 4.30
CA ASN A 451 19.18 -2.27 5.13
C ASN A 451 19.92 -3.33 4.30
N LEU A 452 19.34 -3.78 3.19
CA LEU A 452 19.92 -4.81 2.33
C LEU A 452 21.16 -4.31 1.58
N THR A 453 21.26 -3.01 1.30
CA THR A 453 22.43 -2.39 0.67
C THR A 453 23.44 -1.85 1.68
N ASN A 454 23.29 -2.16 2.98
CA ASN A 454 24.14 -1.64 4.06
C ASN A 454 24.31 -0.10 4.02
N GLY A 455 23.24 0.62 3.68
CA GLY A 455 23.21 2.07 3.59
C GLY A 455 23.81 2.66 2.31
N ALA A 456 24.26 1.84 1.35
CA ALA A 456 24.78 2.31 0.06
C ALA A 456 23.69 3.03 -0.75
N PHE A 457 22.43 2.56 -0.65
CA PHE A 457 21.28 3.21 -1.23
C PHE A 457 20.38 3.79 -0.11
N ARG A 458 20.43 5.11 0.05
CA ARG A 458 19.71 5.78 1.14
C ARG A 458 18.21 5.84 0.86
N LYS A 459 17.39 5.42 1.81
CA LYS A 459 15.93 5.51 1.78
C LYS A 459 15.41 6.88 1.31
N ARG A 460 15.98 7.98 1.84
CA ARG A 460 15.54 9.34 1.49
C ARG A 460 15.65 9.64 0.00
N VAL A 461 16.75 9.20 -0.65
CA VAL A 461 16.95 9.41 -2.10
C VAL A 461 15.85 8.71 -2.88
N LEU A 462 15.55 7.45 -2.53
CA LEU A 462 14.48 6.69 -3.17
C LEU A 462 13.12 7.41 -3.03
N MET A 463 12.77 7.77 -1.80
CA MET A 463 11.48 8.41 -1.50
C MET A 463 11.31 9.74 -2.26
N TYR A 464 12.32 10.60 -2.27
CA TYR A 464 12.23 11.87 -3.00
C TYR A 464 12.20 11.69 -4.52
N ALA A 465 12.96 10.74 -5.06
CA ALA A 465 12.95 10.46 -6.50
C ALA A 465 11.56 10.00 -6.96
N VAL A 466 10.94 9.06 -6.23
CA VAL A 466 9.58 8.57 -6.52
C VAL A 466 8.56 9.69 -6.32
N ALA A 467 8.62 10.42 -5.20
CA ALA A 467 7.69 11.50 -4.90
C ALA A 467 7.69 12.61 -5.96
N LEU A 468 8.86 12.97 -6.49
CA LEU A 468 8.97 13.92 -7.59
C LEU A 468 8.33 13.38 -8.88
N GLY A 469 8.56 12.09 -9.20
CA GLY A 469 7.94 11.44 -10.36
C GLY A 469 6.41 11.47 -10.27
N VAL A 470 5.85 11.10 -9.11
CA VAL A 470 4.39 11.13 -8.87
C VAL A 470 3.84 12.54 -8.90
N ALA A 471 4.55 13.52 -8.33
CA ALA A 471 4.14 14.92 -8.36
C ALA A 471 3.98 15.43 -9.80
N PHE A 472 4.95 15.17 -10.67
CA PHE A 472 4.85 15.51 -12.09
C PHE A 472 3.76 14.69 -12.80
N GLY A 473 3.62 13.39 -12.49
CA GLY A 473 2.57 12.54 -13.04
C GLY A 473 1.17 13.06 -12.74
N LEU A 474 0.90 13.45 -11.48
CA LEU A 474 -0.39 14.04 -11.08
C LEU A 474 -0.65 15.40 -11.72
N ALA A 475 0.35 16.29 -11.77
CA ALA A 475 0.20 17.57 -12.45
C ALA A 475 -0.12 17.40 -13.94
N LEU A 476 0.55 16.47 -14.62
CA LEU A 476 0.25 16.11 -16.02
C LEU A 476 -1.11 15.44 -16.16
N GLY A 477 -1.55 14.64 -15.19
CA GLY A 477 -2.88 14.07 -15.13
C GLY A 477 -3.97 15.13 -15.05
N VAL A 478 -3.79 16.14 -14.20
CA VAL A 478 -4.71 17.31 -14.15
C VAL A 478 -4.66 18.10 -15.44
N ALA A 479 -3.49 18.30 -16.05
CA ALA A 479 -3.38 18.94 -17.37
C ALA A 479 -4.16 18.16 -18.45
N LYS A 480 -4.09 16.81 -18.42
CA LYS A 480 -4.89 15.96 -19.30
C LYS A 480 -6.39 16.18 -19.12
N ILE A 481 -6.86 16.33 -17.88
CA ILE A 481 -8.28 16.58 -17.58
C ILE A 481 -8.68 17.96 -18.12
N VAL A 482 -7.90 19.00 -17.83
CA VAL A 482 -8.20 20.39 -18.21
C VAL A 482 -8.17 20.59 -19.73
N PHE A 483 -7.18 20.03 -20.41
CA PHE A 483 -6.99 20.22 -21.86
C PHE A 483 -7.64 19.11 -22.71
N GLY A 484 -8.21 18.08 -22.11
CA GLY A 484 -8.97 17.04 -22.81
C GLY A 484 -8.16 16.11 -23.72
N PHE A 485 -6.82 16.07 -23.63
CA PHE A 485 -6.04 15.17 -24.47
C PHE A 485 -6.07 13.72 -23.98
N ALA A 486 -5.84 12.77 -24.88
CA ALA A 486 -5.87 11.35 -24.56
C ALA A 486 -4.74 10.97 -23.60
N ILE A 487 -5.04 10.13 -22.59
CA ILE A 487 -4.08 9.65 -21.59
C ILE A 487 -2.86 8.97 -22.21
N THR A 488 -3.00 8.39 -23.37
CA THR A 488 -1.92 7.72 -24.12
C THR A 488 -0.79 8.65 -24.53
N TRP A 489 -1.03 9.94 -24.69
CA TRP A 489 0.04 10.91 -24.89
C TRP A 489 1.00 11.03 -23.71
N LEU A 490 0.56 10.60 -22.52
CA LEU A 490 1.40 10.51 -21.32
C LEU A 490 1.96 9.10 -21.14
N LEU A 491 1.12 8.07 -21.27
CA LEU A 491 1.49 6.69 -21.00
C LEU A 491 2.52 6.15 -21.98
N VAL A 492 2.28 6.31 -23.31
CA VAL A 492 3.15 5.72 -24.32
C VAL A 492 4.58 6.28 -24.27
N PRO A 493 4.79 7.62 -24.30
CA PRO A 493 6.14 8.17 -24.18
C PRO A 493 6.80 7.85 -22.83
N GLY A 494 6.03 7.89 -21.73
CA GLY A 494 6.51 7.57 -20.38
C GLY A 494 7.03 6.14 -20.29
N TYR A 495 6.27 5.16 -20.77
CA TYR A 495 6.68 3.75 -20.75
C TYR A 495 7.78 3.45 -21.78
N LEU A 496 7.82 4.11 -22.94
CA LEU A 496 8.95 4.00 -23.86
C LEU A 496 10.24 4.48 -23.19
N LEU A 497 10.19 5.61 -22.49
CA LEU A 497 11.32 6.11 -21.72
C LEU A 497 11.73 5.11 -20.62
N ALA A 498 10.75 4.56 -19.87
CA ALA A 498 11.00 3.56 -18.84
C ALA A 498 11.64 2.29 -19.42
N VAL A 499 11.22 1.83 -20.60
CA VAL A 499 11.81 0.70 -21.32
C VAL A 499 13.26 0.98 -21.71
N VAL A 500 13.55 2.15 -22.27
CA VAL A 500 14.91 2.57 -22.62
C VAL A 500 15.80 2.63 -21.39
N MET A 501 15.34 3.26 -20.31
CA MET A 501 16.07 3.32 -19.04
C MET A 501 16.29 1.94 -18.43
N THR A 502 15.31 1.04 -18.53
CA THR A 502 15.43 -0.36 -18.10
C THR A 502 16.49 -1.10 -18.88
N TRP A 503 16.57 -0.88 -20.20
CA TRP A 503 17.59 -1.50 -21.05
C TRP A 503 19.01 -1.02 -20.69
N LEU A 504 19.18 0.28 -20.47
CA LEU A 504 20.47 0.90 -20.14
C LEU A 504 20.95 0.62 -18.72
N SER A 505 20.03 0.40 -17.77
CA SER A 505 20.34 0.26 -16.34
C SER A 505 20.78 -1.17 -15.99
N ARG A 506 21.50 -1.33 -14.85
CA ARG A 506 21.79 -2.65 -14.28
C ARG A 506 20.55 -3.26 -13.65
N GLU A 507 20.46 -4.60 -13.62
CA GLU A 507 19.33 -5.37 -13.07
C GLU A 507 18.95 -4.94 -11.65
N GLU A 508 19.91 -4.68 -10.79
CA GLU A 508 19.69 -4.29 -9.39
C GLU A 508 18.93 -2.96 -9.28
N PHE A 509 19.31 -1.97 -10.10
CA PHE A 509 18.61 -0.67 -10.13
C PHE A 509 17.22 -0.80 -10.76
N VAL A 510 17.07 -1.66 -11.78
CA VAL A 510 15.77 -1.94 -12.40
C VAL A 510 14.82 -2.53 -11.38
N ASN A 511 15.25 -3.52 -10.60
CA ASN A 511 14.44 -4.14 -9.56
C ASN A 511 13.94 -3.11 -8.54
N ILE A 512 14.83 -2.25 -8.02
CA ILE A 512 14.45 -1.21 -7.04
C ILE A 512 13.54 -0.16 -7.67
N ALA A 513 13.86 0.32 -8.87
CA ALA A 513 13.13 1.42 -9.51
C ALA A 513 11.69 1.00 -9.84
N TRP A 514 11.50 -0.17 -10.46
CA TRP A 514 10.18 -0.65 -10.83
C TRP A 514 9.35 -1.07 -9.61
N ASP A 515 9.96 -1.72 -8.60
CA ASP A 515 9.25 -2.06 -7.37
C ASP A 515 8.82 -0.80 -6.61
N SER A 516 9.67 0.24 -6.55
CA SER A 516 9.31 1.49 -5.87
C SER A 516 8.25 2.29 -6.64
N ALA A 517 8.27 2.26 -7.97
CA ALA A 517 7.21 2.85 -8.79
C ALA A 517 5.89 2.08 -8.61
N GLY A 518 5.95 0.74 -8.57
CA GLY A 518 4.76 -0.10 -8.37
C GLY A 518 4.15 0.02 -6.97
N VAL A 519 4.93 0.40 -5.96
CA VAL A 519 4.44 0.56 -4.57
C VAL A 519 3.65 1.86 -4.40
N THR A 520 3.90 2.85 -5.23
CA THR A 520 3.35 4.20 -5.02
C THR A 520 1.98 4.34 -5.66
N THR A 521 0.97 4.58 -4.87
CA THR A 521 -0.43 4.77 -5.28
C THR A 521 -0.86 6.22 -5.19
#